data_7d79ad73e04b1e9dabfda702f4149c56
#
_entry.id   7d79ad73e04b1e9dabfda702f4149c56
#
_cell.length_a   1.000
_cell.length_b   1.000
_cell.length_c   1.000
_cell.angle_alpha   90.00
_cell.angle_beta   90.00
_cell.angle_gamma   90.00
#
_symmetry.space_group_name_H-M   'P 1'
#
loop_
_entity.id
_entity.type
_entity.pdbx_description
1 polymer ?
#
loop_
_entity_poly.entity_id
_entity_poly.type
_entity_poly.pdbx_seq_one_letter_code
_entity_poly.pdbx_strand_id
1 'polypeptide(L)'
;MLPAQEEGCVRKEGNLKEIIKQLLFPLRCPVCDRPVPNAPFGLNAPFGLNAPFGRMGRGICPGCESGLKRIQSPFCLKCGKPMLTEEELCSDCKSLEHRFIQGRSLFAYGDVAGCIYRFKYRGRQEYAAWLGKAMAEAFADYVRWISPDALIPVPLHEKRLAARGYNQSALLAEEIGKALHIPVYDELVVRGKNTVPQKTLNRVERQNNLKKAFIIGRNDVKLYDRIILVDDIYTTGTTLDEIAALLKEHGVSKVYCVTLACGSGV
;
A
#
# COMPACT_ATOMS: atom_id res chain seq x y z
N MET A 1 -22.62 -22.74 53.47
CA MET A 1 -21.15 -22.84 53.28
C MET A 1 -20.92 -23.39 51.89
N LEU A 2 -20.60 -22.53 50.94
CA LEU A 2 -20.19 -22.89 49.58
C LEU A 2 -18.66 -22.61 49.48
N PRO A 3 -17.85 -23.47 48.88
CA PRO A 3 -16.41 -23.23 48.76
C PRO A 3 -16.10 -22.23 47.66
N ALA A 4 -15.19 -21.32 47.97
CA ALA A 4 -14.61 -20.36 47.04
C ALA A 4 -13.85 -21.09 45.94
N GLN A 5 -14.16 -20.79 44.68
CA GLN A 5 -13.35 -21.18 43.53
C GLN A 5 -12.17 -20.24 43.41
N GLU A 6 -10.96 -20.79 43.57
CA GLU A 6 -9.71 -20.11 43.27
C GLU A 6 -9.58 -19.96 41.73
N GLU A 7 -9.74 -18.77 41.20
CA GLU A 7 -9.39 -18.43 39.81
C GLU A 7 -7.86 -18.46 39.67
N GLY A 8 -7.35 -19.55 39.15
CA GLY A 8 -5.94 -19.70 38.79
C GLY A 8 -5.55 -18.72 37.67
N CYS A 9 -4.76 -17.73 38.01
CA CYS A 9 -4.08 -16.84 37.09
C CYS A 9 -3.08 -17.62 36.24
N VAL A 10 -3.48 -18.12 35.08
CA VAL A 10 -2.59 -18.77 34.12
C VAL A 10 -1.70 -17.69 33.51
N ARG A 11 -0.53 -17.45 34.07
CA ARG A 11 0.58 -16.75 33.41
C ARG A 11 0.95 -17.57 32.17
N LYS A 12 0.61 -17.09 30.98
CA LYS A 12 1.12 -17.62 29.72
C LYS A 12 2.62 -17.39 29.73
N GLU A 13 3.38 -18.45 29.96
CA GLU A 13 4.83 -18.47 29.79
C GLU A 13 5.12 -18.13 28.34
N GLY A 14 5.70 -16.93 28.10
CA GLY A 14 6.17 -16.53 26.79
C GLY A 14 7.20 -17.54 26.31
N ASN A 15 6.96 -18.17 25.17
CA ASN A 15 7.84 -19.19 24.61
C ASN A 15 9.26 -18.61 24.48
N LEU A 16 10.25 -19.20 25.13
CA LEU A 16 11.66 -18.77 25.14
C LEU A 16 12.20 -18.48 23.72
N LYS A 17 11.75 -19.23 22.73
CA LYS A 17 12.07 -19.01 21.32
C LYS A 17 11.59 -17.64 20.82
N GLU A 18 10.43 -17.18 21.26
CA GLU A 18 9.87 -15.87 20.89
C GLU A 18 10.67 -14.73 21.55
N ILE A 19 11.10 -14.93 22.80
CA ILE A 19 11.94 -13.95 23.52
C ILE A 19 13.31 -13.82 22.84
N ILE A 20 13.95 -14.94 22.49
CA ILE A 20 15.22 -14.96 21.77
C ILE A 20 15.08 -14.29 20.39
N LYS A 21 14.00 -14.58 19.67
CA LYS A 21 13.72 -13.95 18.38
C LYS A 21 13.57 -12.41 18.50
N GLN A 22 12.92 -11.94 19.56
CA GLN A 22 12.79 -10.50 19.85
C GLN A 22 14.13 -9.83 20.15
N LEU A 23 14.99 -10.51 20.87
CA LEU A 23 16.33 -9.98 21.21
C LEU A 23 17.24 -9.91 19.99
N LEU A 24 17.17 -10.91 19.12
CA LEU A 24 17.99 -10.98 17.90
C LEU A 24 17.42 -10.13 16.74
N PHE A 25 16.10 -10.06 16.62
CA PHE A 25 15.38 -9.36 15.54
C PHE A 25 14.27 -8.47 16.11
N PRO A 26 14.61 -7.38 16.81
CA PRO A 26 13.61 -6.48 17.36
C PRO A 26 12.80 -5.83 16.26
N LEU A 27 11.48 -5.70 16.47
CA LEU A 27 10.65 -4.88 15.61
C LEU A 27 11.19 -3.46 15.57
N ARG A 28 11.27 -2.89 14.36
CA ARG A 28 11.78 -1.54 14.15
C ARG A 28 10.70 -0.61 13.66
N CYS A 29 10.76 0.60 14.16
CA CYS A 29 9.86 1.67 13.73
C CYS A 29 10.03 1.98 12.25
N PRO A 30 8.98 1.93 11.41
CA PRO A 30 9.10 2.21 9.98
C PRO A 30 9.62 3.62 9.68
N VAL A 31 9.33 4.58 10.55
CA VAL A 31 9.69 5.99 10.34
C VAL A 31 11.14 6.28 10.73
N CYS A 32 11.60 5.89 11.93
CA CYS A 32 12.95 6.23 12.41
C CYS A 32 13.94 5.06 12.47
N ASP A 33 13.50 3.84 12.16
CA ASP A 33 14.26 2.57 12.19
C ASP A 33 14.81 2.19 13.59
N ARG A 34 14.41 2.87 14.66
CA ARG A 34 14.77 2.49 16.03
C ARG A 34 13.97 1.26 16.47
N PRO A 35 14.53 0.39 17.33
CA PRO A 35 13.77 -0.68 17.94
C PRO A 35 12.52 -0.11 18.65
N VAL A 36 11.39 -0.80 18.51
CA VAL A 36 10.15 -0.46 19.21
C VAL A 36 10.11 -1.28 20.50
N PRO A 37 10.28 -0.65 21.68
CA PRO A 37 10.28 -1.37 22.94
C PRO A 37 8.89 -1.96 23.21
N ASN A 38 8.86 -3.18 23.75
CA ASN A 38 7.64 -3.87 24.21
C ASN A 38 6.55 -4.08 23.13
N ALA A 39 6.93 -4.27 21.87
CA ALA A 39 6.00 -4.77 20.87
C ALA A 39 5.60 -6.21 21.25
N PRO A 40 4.32 -6.53 21.62
CA PRO A 40 3.94 -7.92 21.84
C PRO A 40 4.05 -8.65 20.52
N PHE A 41 4.59 -9.85 20.58
CA PHE A 41 4.47 -10.82 19.50
C PHE A 41 3.01 -11.26 19.38
N GLY A 42 2.48 -11.12 18.19
CA GLY A 42 1.15 -11.56 17.83
C GLY A 42 0.41 -10.49 17.03
N LEU A 43 0.37 -10.67 15.72
CA LEU A 43 -0.41 -9.87 14.76
C LEU A 43 -1.95 -10.00 14.97
N ASN A 44 -2.39 -10.69 16.04
CA ASN A 44 -3.77 -11.06 16.32
C ASN A 44 -4.43 -10.22 17.42
N ALA A 45 -4.05 -8.95 17.61
CA ALA A 45 -4.87 -8.07 18.43
C ALA A 45 -6.19 -7.76 17.69
N PRO A 46 -7.38 -7.94 18.31
CA PRO A 46 -8.64 -7.69 17.64
C PRO A 46 -8.75 -6.23 17.21
N PHE A 47 -9.10 -6.03 15.97
CA PHE A 47 -9.36 -4.72 15.37
C PHE A 47 -10.62 -4.09 16.00
N GLY A 48 -10.46 -3.02 16.76
CA GLY A 48 -11.57 -2.12 17.07
C GLY A 48 -11.60 -0.99 16.04
N LEU A 49 -12.61 -0.94 15.20
CA LEU A 49 -12.82 0.08 14.14
C LEU A 49 -12.86 1.54 14.65
N ASN A 50 -12.86 1.77 15.96
CA ASN A 50 -12.98 3.09 16.60
C ASN A 50 -11.79 3.47 17.49
N ALA A 51 -10.62 2.82 17.33
CA ALA A 51 -9.47 3.22 18.11
C ALA A 51 -8.74 4.40 17.46
N PRO A 52 -8.45 5.50 18.19
CA PRO A 52 -7.58 6.55 17.68
C PRO A 52 -6.19 5.97 17.37
N PHE A 53 -5.43 6.61 16.49
CA PHE A 53 -4.12 6.21 15.94
C PHE A 53 -3.17 5.54 16.95
N GLY A 54 -3.27 5.87 18.22
CA GLY A 54 -2.44 5.39 19.33
C GLY A 54 -2.72 3.97 19.84
N ARG A 55 -3.66 3.21 19.23
CA ARG A 55 -3.94 1.82 19.64
C ARG A 55 -3.66 0.77 18.57
N MET A 56 -3.14 1.16 17.42
CA MET A 56 -2.59 0.20 16.45
C MET A 56 -1.31 -0.39 17.03
N GLY A 57 -1.47 -1.41 17.89
CA GLY A 57 -0.41 -1.99 18.68
C GLY A 57 0.92 -2.11 17.95
N ARG A 58 1.84 -1.17 18.21
CA ARG A 58 3.23 -1.47 18.45
C ARG A 58 4.11 -1.76 17.22
N GLY A 59 3.73 -1.32 16.03
CA GLY A 59 4.66 -1.33 14.87
C GLY A 59 5.42 -0.02 14.68
N ILE A 60 5.08 1.05 15.43
CA ILE A 60 5.69 2.38 15.35
C ILE A 60 6.04 2.88 16.75
N CYS A 61 7.09 3.67 16.92
CA CYS A 61 7.43 4.26 18.20
C CYS A 61 6.54 5.49 18.48
N PRO A 62 6.21 5.78 19.77
CA PRO A 62 5.28 6.85 20.13
C PRO A 62 5.67 8.23 19.57
N GLY A 63 6.96 8.56 19.56
CA GLY A 63 7.43 9.83 19.04
C GLY A 63 7.24 10.00 17.53
N CYS A 64 7.34 8.91 16.74
CA CYS A 64 7.05 8.96 15.32
C CYS A 64 5.55 8.92 15.05
N GLU A 65 4.77 8.20 15.85
CA GLU A 65 3.32 8.12 15.72
C GLU A 65 2.67 9.50 15.90
N SER A 66 3.07 10.27 16.91
CA SER A 66 2.55 11.62 17.14
C SER A 66 3.00 12.65 16.09
N GLY A 67 4.17 12.43 15.46
CA GLY A 67 4.73 13.34 14.46
C GLY A 67 4.33 13.08 13.03
N LEU A 68 3.79 11.89 12.71
CA LEU A 68 3.47 11.50 11.33
C LEU A 68 2.08 12.00 10.94
N LYS A 69 2.01 12.88 9.93
CA LYS A 69 0.77 13.49 9.48
C LYS A 69 0.20 12.77 8.27
N ARG A 70 -1.04 12.31 8.37
CA ARG A 70 -1.83 11.84 7.22
C ARG A 70 -2.25 13.04 6.36
N ILE A 71 -2.34 12.84 5.05
CA ILE A 71 -2.94 13.83 4.15
C ILE A 71 -4.40 14.01 4.54
N GLN A 72 -4.77 15.26 4.81
CA GLN A 72 -6.15 15.69 5.10
C GLN A 72 -6.61 16.69 4.05
N SER A 73 -7.90 17.02 4.02
CA SER A 73 -8.44 18.08 3.17
C SER A 73 -7.78 19.43 3.49
N PRO A 74 -7.47 20.28 2.47
CA PRO A 74 -7.80 20.05 1.06
C PRO A 74 -6.78 19.15 0.33
N PHE A 75 -7.29 18.29 -0.52
CA PHE A 75 -6.50 17.45 -1.43
C PHE A 75 -7.20 17.33 -2.80
N CYS A 76 -6.43 17.05 -3.84
CA CYS A 76 -6.96 16.86 -5.20
C CYS A 76 -7.95 15.70 -5.23
N LEU A 77 -9.18 15.95 -5.69
CA LEU A 77 -10.24 14.94 -5.76
C LEU A 77 -9.91 13.82 -6.76
N LYS A 78 -9.05 14.09 -7.74
CA LYS A 78 -8.64 13.11 -8.74
C LYS A 78 -7.50 12.19 -8.26
N CYS A 79 -6.38 12.75 -7.78
CA CYS A 79 -5.18 11.98 -7.48
C CYS A 79 -4.84 11.86 -5.99
N GLY A 80 -5.51 12.63 -5.11
CA GLY A 80 -5.27 12.58 -3.67
C GLY A 80 -4.02 13.34 -3.19
N LYS A 81 -3.33 14.13 -4.04
CA LYS A 81 -2.23 15.01 -3.62
C LYS A 81 -2.74 16.08 -2.66
N PRO A 82 -1.99 16.44 -1.58
CA PRO A 82 -2.36 17.56 -0.72
C PRO A 82 -2.34 18.87 -1.51
N MET A 83 -3.23 19.78 -1.16
CA MET A 83 -3.36 21.08 -1.81
C MET A 83 -3.36 22.19 -0.75
N LEU A 84 -2.94 23.38 -1.16
CA LEU A 84 -2.99 24.59 -0.32
C LEU A 84 -4.30 25.37 -0.50
N THR A 85 -5.03 25.07 -1.55
CA THR A 85 -6.28 25.74 -1.94
C THR A 85 -7.44 24.74 -1.93
N GLU A 86 -8.67 25.22 -1.80
CA GLU A 86 -9.89 24.41 -1.84
C GLU A 86 -10.34 24.08 -3.28
N GLU A 87 -9.42 24.11 -4.25
CA GLU A 87 -9.71 23.68 -5.60
C GLU A 87 -9.94 22.17 -5.68
N GLU A 88 -10.79 21.72 -6.60
CA GLU A 88 -11.09 20.30 -6.78
C GLU A 88 -9.91 19.52 -7.36
N LEU A 89 -9.13 20.11 -8.25
CA LEU A 89 -8.03 19.45 -8.97
C LEU A 89 -6.72 20.21 -8.82
N CYS A 90 -5.63 19.46 -8.61
CA CYS A 90 -4.29 20.02 -8.65
C CYS A 90 -3.89 20.41 -10.10
N SER A 91 -2.81 21.18 -10.25
CA SER A 91 -2.30 21.64 -11.57
C SER A 91 -2.08 20.48 -12.55
N ASP A 92 -1.51 19.38 -12.08
CA ASP A 92 -1.27 18.20 -12.93
C ASP A 92 -2.58 17.60 -13.45
N CYS A 93 -3.58 17.42 -12.57
CA CYS A 93 -4.87 16.82 -12.95
C CYS A 93 -5.77 17.76 -13.75
N LYS A 94 -5.50 19.06 -13.75
CA LYS A 94 -6.15 20.00 -14.68
C LYS A 94 -5.64 19.87 -16.12
N SER A 95 -4.38 19.44 -16.28
CA SER A 95 -3.72 19.31 -17.58
C SER A 95 -3.64 17.87 -18.10
N LEU A 96 -3.79 16.86 -17.23
CA LEU A 96 -3.67 15.44 -17.57
C LEU A 96 -4.99 14.71 -17.34
N GLU A 97 -5.46 14.01 -18.36
CA GLU A 97 -6.61 13.14 -18.25
C GLU A 97 -6.18 11.75 -17.73
N HIS A 98 -6.52 11.44 -16.49
CA HIS A 98 -6.23 10.14 -15.91
C HIS A 98 -7.28 9.10 -16.27
N ARG A 99 -6.81 7.86 -16.51
CA ARG A 99 -7.65 6.70 -16.84
C ARG A 99 -8.31 6.08 -15.62
N PHE A 100 -7.73 6.19 -14.43
CA PHE A 100 -8.40 5.83 -13.17
C PHE A 100 -9.45 6.87 -12.79
N ILE A 101 -10.46 6.47 -12.00
CA ILE A 101 -11.55 7.38 -11.57
C ILE A 101 -11.04 8.34 -10.50
N GLN A 102 -10.44 7.80 -9.44
CA GLN A 102 -9.98 8.57 -8.30
C GLN A 102 -8.85 7.83 -7.57
N GLY A 103 -7.92 8.58 -7.00
CA GLY A 103 -6.84 8.09 -6.16
C GLY A 103 -6.82 8.73 -4.77
N ARG A 104 -6.22 8.06 -3.80
CA ARG A 104 -5.91 8.56 -2.46
C ARG A 104 -4.51 8.17 -2.07
N SER A 105 -3.84 9.08 -1.37
CA SER A 105 -2.50 8.86 -0.80
C SER A 105 -2.54 9.09 0.70
N LEU A 106 -1.82 8.27 1.46
CA LEU A 106 -1.85 8.36 2.93
C LEU A 106 -0.97 9.48 3.46
N PHE A 107 0.25 9.60 2.94
CA PHE A 107 1.27 10.53 3.41
C PHE A 107 1.82 11.41 2.28
N ALA A 108 2.33 12.59 2.63
CA ALA A 108 3.24 13.31 1.75
C ALA A 108 4.58 12.57 1.71
N TYR A 109 5.20 12.46 0.54
CA TYR A 109 6.45 11.70 0.37
C TYR A 109 7.57 12.18 1.30
N GLY A 110 7.68 13.50 1.52
CA GLY A 110 8.69 14.08 2.41
C GLY A 110 8.67 13.50 3.83
N ASP A 111 7.47 13.22 4.36
CA ASP A 111 7.30 12.72 5.73
C ASP A 111 7.73 11.26 5.88
N VAL A 112 7.70 10.49 4.81
CA VAL A 112 7.96 9.04 4.83
C VAL A 112 9.08 8.58 3.88
N ALA A 113 9.83 9.51 3.28
CA ALA A 113 10.89 9.20 2.31
C ALA A 113 11.91 8.19 2.86
N GLY A 114 12.38 8.38 4.09
CA GLY A 114 13.30 7.47 4.76
C GLY A 114 12.71 6.08 5.00
N CYS A 115 11.43 6.02 5.37
CA CYS A 115 10.69 4.76 5.51
C CYS A 115 10.61 4.02 4.17
N ILE A 116 10.15 4.69 3.12
CA ILE A 116 10.03 4.12 1.77
C ILE A 116 11.38 3.67 1.22
N TYR A 117 12.45 4.45 1.45
CA TYR A 117 13.80 4.05 1.05
C TYR A 117 14.21 2.72 1.69
N ARG A 118 14.03 2.58 3.01
CA ARG A 118 14.36 1.34 3.72
C ARG A 118 13.49 0.18 3.29
N PHE A 119 12.20 0.42 3.09
CA PHE A 119 11.25 -0.55 2.58
C PHE A 119 11.60 -1.01 1.16
N LYS A 120 12.18 -0.16 0.31
CA LYS A 120 12.59 -0.50 -1.07
C LYS A 120 13.98 -1.12 -1.18
N TYR A 121 14.92 -0.70 -0.33
CA TYR A 121 16.35 -0.95 -0.60
C TYR A 121 17.12 -1.54 0.58
N ARG A 122 16.50 -1.71 1.75
CA ARG A 122 17.13 -2.24 2.96
C ARG A 122 16.50 -3.51 3.48
N GLY A 123 15.67 -4.17 2.66
CA GLY A 123 15.04 -5.45 2.99
C GLY A 123 14.02 -5.38 4.14
N ARG A 124 13.49 -4.21 4.47
CA ARG A 124 12.57 -4.00 5.61
C ARG A 124 11.13 -4.39 5.27
N GLN A 125 10.93 -5.65 4.90
CA GLN A 125 9.60 -6.19 4.55
C GLN A 125 8.61 -6.09 5.72
N GLU A 126 9.10 -6.22 6.95
CA GLU A 126 8.31 -6.14 8.18
C GLU A 126 7.55 -4.82 8.34
N TYR A 127 7.96 -3.76 7.65
CA TYR A 127 7.24 -2.50 7.65
C TYR A 127 5.87 -2.59 7.00
N ALA A 128 5.67 -3.53 6.08
CA ALA A 128 4.40 -3.73 5.38
C ALA A 128 3.24 -3.94 6.35
N ALA A 129 3.45 -4.68 7.43
CA ALA A 129 2.41 -4.98 8.42
C ALA A 129 1.84 -3.71 9.06
N TRP A 130 2.68 -2.74 9.42
CA TRP A 130 2.20 -1.47 9.98
C TRP A 130 1.68 -0.54 8.89
N LEU A 131 2.42 -0.38 7.78
CA LEU A 131 2.06 0.52 6.69
C LEU A 131 0.74 0.13 6.03
N GLY A 132 0.55 -1.16 5.74
CA GLY A 132 -0.68 -1.67 5.15
C GLY A 132 -1.89 -1.51 6.07
N LYS A 133 -1.72 -1.76 7.38
CA LYS A 133 -2.76 -1.49 8.38
C LYS A 133 -3.11 0.00 8.46
N ALA A 134 -2.11 0.88 8.45
CA ALA A 134 -2.32 2.33 8.44
C ALA A 134 -3.09 2.79 7.20
N MET A 135 -2.80 2.20 6.02
CA MET A 135 -3.57 2.43 4.80
C MET A 135 -4.99 1.89 4.90
N ALA A 136 -5.17 0.67 5.40
CA ALA A 136 -6.48 0.06 5.55
C ALA A 136 -7.40 0.90 6.46
N GLU A 137 -6.87 1.36 7.60
CA GLU A 137 -7.60 2.21 8.53
C GLU A 137 -7.96 3.57 7.89
N ALA A 138 -6.98 4.23 7.26
CA ALA A 138 -7.20 5.54 6.67
C ALA A 138 -8.17 5.52 5.48
N PHE A 139 -8.21 4.43 4.75
CA PHE A 139 -9.01 4.30 3.55
C PHE A 139 -10.27 3.43 3.74
N ALA A 140 -10.58 2.99 4.97
CA ALA A 140 -11.72 2.10 5.23
C ALA A 140 -13.04 2.63 4.67
N ASP A 141 -13.36 3.91 4.91
CA ASP A 141 -14.61 4.53 4.42
C ASP A 141 -14.57 4.72 2.89
N TYR A 142 -13.43 5.10 2.34
CA TYR A 142 -13.23 5.22 0.90
C TYR A 142 -13.38 3.87 0.18
N VAL A 143 -12.78 2.82 0.71
CA VAL A 143 -12.89 1.46 0.19
C VAL A 143 -14.32 0.93 0.31
N ARG A 144 -14.98 1.19 1.43
CA ARG A 144 -16.39 0.81 1.63
C ARG A 144 -17.31 1.50 0.61
N TRP A 145 -17.08 2.77 0.34
CA TRP A 145 -17.82 3.52 -0.68
C TRP A 145 -17.60 2.97 -2.09
N ILE A 146 -16.37 2.59 -2.45
CA ILE A 146 -16.06 1.95 -3.74
C ILE A 146 -16.70 0.56 -3.83
N SER A 147 -16.70 -0.21 -2.73
CA SER A 147 -17.06 -1.62 -2.69
C SER A 147 -16.33 -2.42 -3.79
N PRO A 148 -14.99 -2.51 -3.75
CA PRO A 148 -14.19 -3.13 -4.81
C PRO A 148 -14.31 -4.64 -4.79
N ASP A 149 -14.24 -5.25 -5.97
CA ASP A 149 -14.20 -6.71 -6.13
C ASP A 149 -12.80 -7.25 -5.79
N ALA A 150 -11.75 -6.45 -6.01
CA ALA A 150 -10.37 -6.86 -5.81
C ALA A 150 -9.41 -5.69 -5.57
N LEU A 151 -8.29 -5.99 -4.90
CA LEU A 151 -7.09 -5.18 -4.86
C LEU A 151 -6.04 -5.75 -5.81
N ILE A 152 -5.46 -4.90 -6.64
CA ILE A 152 -4.40 -5.27 -7.57
C ILE A 152 -3.14 -4.47 -7.26
N PRO A 153 -2.07 -5.10 -6.77
CA PRO A 153 -0.80 -4.42 -6.55
C PRO A 153 -0.13 -4.08 -7.88
N VAL A 154 0.47 -2.90 -7.97
CA VAL A 154 1.29 -2.52 -9.13
C VAL A 154 2.49 -3.46 -9.23
N PRO A 155 2.68 -4.16 -10.37
CA PRO A 155 3.75 -5.13 -10.50
C PRO A 155 5.12 -4.47 -10.70
N LEU A 156 6.14 -5.04 -10.06
CA LEU A 156 7.52 -4.63 -10.25
C LEU A 156 8.12 -5.25 -11.52
N HIS A 157 9.10 -4.53 -12.08
CA HIS A 157 9.96 -5.10 -13.12
C HIS A 157 10.79 -6.26 -12.55
N GLU A 158 10.95 -7.36 -13.31
CA GLU A 158 11.68 -8.58 -12.89
C GLU A 158 13.05 -8.28 -12.27
N LYS A 159 13.85 -7.39 -12.87
CA LYS A 159 15.17 -6.98 -12.32
C LYS A 159 15.06 -6.33 -10.95
N ARG A 160 14.00 -5.54 -10.71
CA ARG A 160 13.77 -4.90 -9.41
C ARG A 160 13.27 -5.92 -8.39
N LEU A 161 12.42 -6.85 -8.82
CA LEU A 161 11.92 -7.93 -7.97
C LEU A 161 13.09 -8.84 -7.54
N ALA A 162 13.95 -9.24 -8.48
CA ALA A 162 15.14 -10.03 -8.18
C ALA A 162 16.11 -9.31 -7.22
N ALA A 163 16.33 -8.00 -7.42
CA ALA A 163 17.22 -7.21 -6.56
C ALA A 163 16.64 -6.95 -5.15
N ARG A 164 15.31 -6.85 -5.00
CA ARG A 164 14.63 -6.55 -3.72
C ARG A 164 14.16 -7.78 -2.98
N GLY A 165 13.87 -8.88 -3.70
CA GLY A 165 13.30 -10.11 -3.18
C GLY A 165 11.78 -10.06 -2.96
N TYR A 166 11.11 -8.90 -3.13
CA TYR A 166 9.67 -8.73 -2.92
C TYR A 166 9.11 -7.51 -3.67
N ASN A 167 7.78 -7.52 -3.87
CA ASN A 167 7.03 -6.38 -4.37
C ASN A 167 6.38 -5.63 -3.21
N GLN A 168 6.76 -4.36 -3.00
CA GLN A 168 6.24 -3.52 -1.92
C GLN A 168 4.72 -3.34 -2.03
N SER A 169 4.24 -3.09 -3.24
CA SER A 169 2.81 -2.87 -3.49
C SER A 169 2.00 -4.13 -3.20
N ALA A 170 2.56 -5.34 -3.45
CA ALA A 170 1.94 -6.61 -3.12
C ALA A 170 1.83 -6.80 -1.60
N LEU A 171 2.92 -6.57 -0.86
CA LEU A 171 2.89 -6.65 0.61
C LEU A 171 1.89 -5.67 1.24
N LEU A 172 1.79 -4.43 0.71
CA LEU A 172 0.80 -3.46 1.18
C LEU A 172 -0.63 -3.91 0.85
N ALA A 173 -0.86 -4.39 -0.38
CA ALA A 173 -2.18 -4.88 -0.81
C ALA A 173 -2.64 -6.08 0.04
N GLU A 174 -1.75 -7.02 0.36
CA GLU A 174 -2.05 -8.16 1.24
C GLU A 174 -2.51 -7.70 2.62
N GLU A 175 -1.80 -6.76 3.25
CA GLU A 175 -2.19 -6.25 4.58
C GLU A 175 -3.51 -5.47 4.55
N ILE A 176 -3.76 -4.68 3.48
CA ILE A 176 -5.03 -4.00 3.27
C ILE A 176 -6.15 -5.03 3.06
N GLY A 177 -5.92 -6.02 2.19
CA GLY A 177 -6.88 -7.07 1.88
C GLY A 177 -7.27 -7.91 3.10
N LYS A 178 -6.28 -8.29 3.93
CA LYS A 178 -6.50 -8.96 5.22
C LYS A 178 -7.36 -8.11 6.17
N ALA A 179 -7.06 -6.81 6.27
CA ALA A 179 -7.72 -5.92 7.21
C ALA A 179 -9.16 -5.56 6.79
N LEU A 180 -9.43 -5.44 5.49
CA LEU A 180 -10.71 -5.02 4.93
C LEU A 180 -11.51 -6.16 4.29
N HIS A 181 -10.99 -7.41 4.37
CA HIS A 181 -11.60 -8.61 3.80
C HIS A 181 -11.86 -8.51 2.29
N ILE A 182 -10.87 -7.99 1.54
CA ILE A 182 -10.93 -7.84 0.08
C ILE A 182 -9.90 -8.79 -0.55
N PRO A 183 -10.26 -9.57 -1.58
CA PRO A 183 -9.32 -10.43 -2.27
C PRO A 183 -8.21 -9.63 -2.97
N VAL A 184 -7.00 -10.19 -2.96
CA VAL A 184 -5.82 -9.61 -3.61
C VAL A 184 -5.37 -10.54 -4.73
N TYR A 185 -5.16 -10.00 -5.92
CA TYR A 185 -4.69 -10.76 -7.08
C TYR A 185 -3.43 -10.10 -7.66
N ASP A 186 -2.28 -10.56 -7.23
CA ASP A 186 -0.96 -10.04 -7.63
C ASP A 186 -0.52 -10.50 -9.02
N GLU A 187 -1.12 -11.57 -9.54
CA GLU A 187 -0.86 -12.12 -10.88
C GLU A 187 -1.85 -11.62 -11.94
N LEU A 188 -2.88 -10.84 -11.58
CA LEU A 188 -3.87 -10.37 -12.53
C LEU A 188 -3.27 -9.43 -13.57
N VAL A 189 -2.37 -8.57 -13.14
CA VAL A 189 -1.58 -7.70 -14.00
C VAL A 189 -0.10 -8.01 -13.77
N VAL A 190 0.61 -8.31 -14.82
CA VAL A 190 2.05 -8.57 -14.75
C VAL A 190 2.81 -7.63 -15.68
N ARG A 191 4.08 -7.41 -15.38
CA ARG A 191 4.92 -6.58 -16.25
C ARG A 191 5.35 -7.40 -17.46
N GLY A 192 5.06 -6.88 -18.66
CA GLY A 192 5.48 -7.50 -19.93
C GLY A 192 7.01 -7.54 -20.02
N LYS A 193 7.56 -8.60 -20.59
CA LYS A 193 8.99 -8.66 -20.90
C LYS A 193 9.27 -7.68 -22.02
N ASN A 194 10.12 -6.67 -21.78
CA ASN A 194 10.62 -5.80 -22.84
C ASN A 194 11.46 -6.64 -23.82
N THR A 195 10.87 -6.99 -24.94
CA THR A 195 11.49 -7.87 -25.95
C THR A 195 12.45 -7.15 -26.90
N VAL A 196 12.48 -5.79 -26.90
CA VAL A 196 13.35 -5.04 -27.83
C VAL A 196 14.06 -3.87 -27.12
N PRO A 197 15.39 -3.73 -27.26
CA PRO A 197 16.13 -2.57 -26.76
C PRO A 197 15.64 -1.28 -27.42
N GLN A 198 15.36 -0.23 -26.64
CA GLN A 198 14.85 1.06 -27.12
C GLN A 198 15.71 1.74 -28.20
N LYS A 199 16.99 1.34 -28.35
CA LYS A 199 17.92 1.90 -29.34
C LYS A 199 17.59 1.54 -30.79
N THR A 200 16.78 0.53 -31.04
CA THR A 200 16.47 0.00 -32.38
C THR A 200 15.07 0.36 -32.88
N LEU A 201 14.28 1.08 -32.10
CA LEU A 201 12.88 1.36 -32.41
C LEU A 201 12.66 2.76 -32.97
N ASN A 202 11.81 2.87 -33.98
CA ASN A 202 11.30 4.14 -34.50
C ASN A 202 10.30 4.80 -33.51
N ARG A 203 9.85 6.03 -33.80
CA ARG A 203 8.98 6.80 -32.89
C ARG A 203 7.62 6.12 -32.63
N VAL A 204 7.05 5.46 -33.62
CA VAL A 204 5.75 4.74 -33.53
C VAL A 204 5.91 3.44 -32.74
N GLU A 205 7.01 2.72 -32.98
CA GLU A 205 7.35 1.49 -32.25
C GLU A 205 7.69 1.77 -30.79
N ARG A 206 8.31 2.92 -30.47
CA ARG A 206 8.51 3.37 -29.06
C ARG A 206 7.19 3.59 -28.34
N GLN A 207 6.22 4.26 -28.99
CA GLN A 207 4.87 4.45 -28.43
C GLN A 207 4.12 3.13 -28.26
N ASN A 208 4.26 2.19 -29.21
CA ASN A 208 3.65 0.87 -29.12
C ASN A 208 4.34 -0.06 -28.11
N ASN A 209 5.65 0.08 -27.88
CA ASN A 209 6.39 -0.66 -26.84
C ASN A 209 6.10 -0.13 -25.42
N LEU A 210 5.86 1.16 -25.26
CA LEU A 210 5.38 1.73 -23.99
C LEU A 210 3.99 1.19 -23.64
N LYS A 211 3.11 0.99 -24.63
CA LYS A 211 1.77 0.38 -24.46
C LYS A 211 1.79 -1.09 -24.03
N LYS A 212 2.95 -1.76 -24.02
CA LYS A 212 3.09 -3.18 -23.61
C LYS A 212 3.89 -3.36 -22.33
N ALA A 213 4.05 -2.29 -21.53
CA ALA A 213 4.76 -2.41 -20.25
C ALA A 213 4.03 -3.32 -19.24
N PHE A 214 2.71 -3.43 -19.38
CA PHE A 214 1.85 -4.30 -18.57
C PHE A 214 1.00 -5.18 -19.47
N ILE A 215 0.72 -6.40 -19.02
CA ILE A 215 -0.16 -7.38 -19.68
C ILE A 215 -1.06 -8.03 -18.64
N ILE A 216 -2.20 -8.55 -19.10
CA ILE A 216 -3.05 -9.36 -18.24
C ILE A 216 -2.40 -10.74 -18.08
N GLY A 217 -2.18 -11.12 -16.81
CA GLY A 217 -1.58 -12.40 -16.45
C GLY A 217 -2.61 -13.53 -16.31
N ARG A 218 -3.90 -13.20 -16.10
CA ARG A 218 -5.00 -14.16 -15.91
C ARG A 218 -6.19 -13.79 -16.80
N ASN A 219 -6.90 -14.79 -17.29
CA ASN A 219 -8.02 -14.60 -18.23
C ASN A 219 -9.36 -14.23 -17.56
N ASP A 220 -9.41 -14.17 -16.23
CA ASP A 220 -10.63 -13.93 -15.45
C ASP A 220 -10.90 -12.44 -15.12
N VAL A 221 -10.16 -11.52 -15.72
CA VAL A 221 -10.32 -10.06 -15.52
C VAL A 221 -11.74 -9.57 -15.75
N LYS A 222 -12.45 -10.16 -16.70
CA LYS A 222 -13.85 -9.79 -17.04
C LYS A 222 -14.85 -10.01 -15.90
N LEU A 223 -14.47 -10.72 -14.84
CA LEU A 223 -15.32 -10.98 -13.69
C LEU A 223 -15.36 -9.81 -12.70
N TYR A 224 -14.49 -8.82 -12.87
CA TYR A 224 -14.36 -7.70 -11.94
C TYR A 224 -14.92 -6.41 -12.55
N ASP A 225 -15.81 -5.74 -11.81
CA ASP A 225 -16.38 -4.44 -12.19
C ASP A 225 -15.57 -3.27 -11.61
N ARG A 226 -15.18 -3.39 -10.34
CA ARG A 226 -14.49 -2.34 -9.57
C ARG A 226 -13.19 -2.84 -8.98
N ILE A 227 -12.09 -2.24 -9.36
CA ILE A 227 -10.73 -2.60 -8.90
C ILE A 227 -10.09 -1.40 -8.21
N ILE A 228 -9.35 -1.66 -7.13
CA ILE A 228 -8.42 -0.70 -6.54
C ILE A 228 -6.99 -1.15 -6.85
N LEU A 229 -6.22 -0.29 -7.51
CA LEU A 229 -4.78 -0.42 -7.67
C LEU A 229 -4.07 0.03 -6.40
N VAL A 230 -3.10 -0.75 -5.94
CA VAL A 230 -2.29 -0.44 -4.75
C VAL A 230 -0.85 -0.19 -5.16
N ASP A 231 -0.28 0.95 -4.76
CA ASP A 231 1.14 1.27 -5.02
C ASP A 231 1.79 1.92 -3.79
N ASP A 232 3.11 2.00 -3.78
CA ASP A 232 3.85 2.63 -2.70
C ASP A 232 3.96 4.16 -2.88
N ILE A 233 4.14 4.68 -4.10
CA ILE A 233 4.27 6.11 -4.35
C ILE A 233 3.49 6.53 -5.60
N TYR A 234 2.60 7.50 -5.43
CA TYR A 234 2.05 8.26 -6.54
C TYR A 234 3.02 9.40 -6.93
N THR A 235 3.38 9.48 -8.19
CA THR A 235 4.16 10.61 -8.73
C THR A 235 3.33 11.40 -9.76
N THR A 236 3.34 10.96 -11.00
CA THR A 236 2.55 11.53 -12.11
C THR A 236 1.30 10.73 -12.43
N GLY A 237 1.15 9.54 -11.85
CA GLY A 237 0.04 8.63 -12.15
C GLY A 237 0.20 7.80 -13.42
N THR A 238 1.26 8.00 -14.22
CA THR A 238 1.45 7.32 -15.52
C THR A 238 1.36 5.79 -15.41
N THR A 239 2.01 5.19 -14.42
CA THR A 239 1.96 3.73 -14.19
C THR A 239 0.53 3.26 -13.88
N LEU A 240 -0.18 3.99 -13.04
CA LEU A 240 -1.56 3.68 -12.67
C LEU A 240 -2.50 3.85 -13.87
N ASP A 241 -2.28 4.87 -14.71
CA ASP A 241 -3.04 5.09 -15.93
C ASP A 241 -2.84 3.98 -16.97
N GLU A 242 -1.59 3.52 -17.16
CA GLU A 242 -1.30 2.41 -18.06
C GLU A 242 -2.02 1.12 -17.63
N ILE A 243 -1.99 0.82 -16.32
CA ILE A 243 -2.69 -0.36 -15.79
C ILE A 243 -4.21 -0.17 -15.84
N ALA A 244 -4.71 1.02 -15.51
CA ALA A 244 -6.14 1.32 -15.57
C ALA A 244 -6.69 1.22 -17.00
N ALA A 245 -5.94 1.71 -18.00
CA ALA A 245 -6.29 1.55 -19.41
C ALA A 245 -6.36 0.07 -19.82
N LEU A 246 -5.32 -0.69 -19.46
CA LEU A 246 -5.27 -2.14 -19.72
C LEU A 246 -6.47 -2.89 -19.13
N LEU A 247 -6.79 -2.63 -17.86
CA LEU A 247 -7.92 -3.27 -17.17
C LEU A 247 -9.26 -2.91 -17.82
N LYS A 248 -9.46 -1.64 -18.21
CA LYS A 248 -10.67 -1.18 -18.90
C LYS A 248 -10.82 -1.82 -20.30
N GLU A 249 -9.72 -1.95 -21.05
CA GLU A 249 -9.70 -2.66 -22.35
C GLU A 249 -10.14 -4.14 -22.21
N HIS A 250 -9.97 -4.73 -21.00
CA HIS A 250 -10.35 -6.10 -20.68
C HIS A 250 -11.68 -6.23 -19.92
N GLY A 251 -12.46 -5.15 -19.83
CA GLY A 251 -13.84 -5.20 -19.35
C GLY A 251 -14.06 -4.69 -17.90
N VAL A 252 -13.04 -4.21 -17.20
CA VAL A 252 -13.19 -3.58 -15.89
C VAL A 252 -13.82 -2.20 -16.07
N SER A 253 -14.96 -1.93 -15.42
CA SER A 253 -15.67 -0.65 -15.57
C SER A 253 -15.01 0.49 -14.80
N LYS A 254 -14.57 0.23 -13.56
CA LYS A 254 -14.12 1.25 -12.62
C LYS A 254 -12.79 0.89 -11.98
N VAL A 255 -11.80 1.76 -12.16
CA VAL A 255 -10.46 1.60 -11.55
C VAL A 255 -10.18 2.78 -10.64
N TYR A 256 -9.84 2.48 -9.40
CA TYR A 256 -9.44 3.41 -8.35
C TYR A 256 -8.00 3.13 -7.93
N CYS A 257 -7.40 4.03 -7.14
CA CYS A 257 -6.03 3.87 -6.69
C CYS A 257 -5.88 4.23 -5.22
N VAL A 258 -5.04 3.50 -4.49
CA VAL A 258 -4.56 3.88 -3.16
C VAL A 258 -3.04 3.75 -3.11
N THR A 259 -2.37 4.74 -2.53
CA THR A 259 -0.91 4.74 -2.41
C THR A 259 -0.48 5.10 -1.00
N LEU A 260 0.68 4.59 -0.59
CA LEU A 260 1.25 4.92 0.72
C LEU A 260 1.65 6.40 0.78
N ALA A 261 2.24 6.91 -0.31
CA ALA A 261 2.65 8.30 -0.36
C ALA A 261 2.43 8.93 -1.74
N CYS A 262 2.34 10.25 -1.79
CA CYS A 262 2.43 11.00 -3.04
C CYS A 262 3.59 11.97 -3.02
N GLY A 263 4.21 12.18 -4.20
CA GLY A 263 5.19 13.24 -4.40
C GLY A 263 4.54 14.60 -4.13
N SER A 264 5.26 15.51 -3.49
CA SER A 264 4.86 16.90 -3.35
C SER A 264 4.77 17.53 -4.75
N GLY A 265 3.56 17.85 -5.16
CA GLY A 265 3.34 18.76 -6.27
C GLY A 265 3.42 20.18 -5.73
N VAL A 266 4.62 20.71 -5.56
CA VAL A 266 4.88 22.14 -5.41
C VAL A 266 6.04 22.45 -6.32
#